data_bb692571609bebb2d81e81e9454bf982
#
_entry.id   bb692571609bebb2d81e81e9454bf982
#
_cell.length_a   1.000
_cell.length_b   1.000
_cell.length_c   1.000
_cell.angle_alpha   90.00
_cell.angle_beta   90.00
_cell.angle_gamma   90.00
#
_symmetry.space_group_name_H-M   'P 1'
#
loop_
_entity.id
_entity.type
_entity.pdbx_description
1 polymer ?
#
loop_
_entity_poly.entity_id
_entity_poly.type
_entity_poly.pdbx_seq_one_letter_code
_entity_poly.pdbx_strand_id
1 'polypeptide(L)'
;MKKKSRIYIIWLMNLCLITTVVAFFVWYESVPDVSPEKVLKTYMAHISNREYEQMYEMIDAGISGNISQEDFVKRNSAIYEGIDVDNMKVHITSYDKEQKEICYETSMDTVEGNVTFENKASFILEKGKYKLIWNDSLIFPELDSTDKVKVSTTSAKRGQIIDRNGHMLAGEGVASS
;
A
#
# COMPACT_ATOMS: atom_id res chain seq x y z
N MET A 1 40.36 38.22 -40.17
CA MET A 1 39.09 37.45 -40.16
C MET A 1 39.19 36.09 -39.46
N LYS A 2 40.25 35.31 -39.55
CA LYS A 2 40.38 33.94 -38.96
C LYS A 2 40.34 33.87 -37.43
N LYS A 3 40.71 34.92 -36.68
CA LYS A 3 40.75 34.91 -35.22
C LYS A 3 39.33 35.01 -34.57
N LYS A 4 38.43 35.81 -35.16
CA LYS A 4 37.04 35.94 -34.70
C LYS A 4 36.26 34.65 -34.91
N SER A 5 36.44 33.95 -36.02
CA SER A 5 35.78 32.65 -36.30
C SER A 5 36.16 31.57 -35.28
N ARG A 6 37.42 31.50 -34.84
CA ARG A 6 37.86 30.54 -33.81
C ARG A 6 37.21 30.80 -32.44
N ILE A 7 37.01 32.07 -32.08
CA ILE A 7 36.34 32.43 -30.82
C ILE A 7 34.88 32.01 -30.85
N TYR A 8 34.18 32.23 -31.98
CA TYR A 8 32.78 31.75 -32.11
C TYR A 8 32.65 30.23 -32.04
N ILE A 9 33.58 29.49 -32.61
CA ILE A 9 33.57 28.02 -32.54
C ILE A 9 33.77 27.55 -31.10
N ILE A 10 34.67 28.16 -30.33
CA ILE A 10 34.90 27.83 -28.93
C ILE A 10 33.67 28.14 -28.10
N TRP A 11 33.00 29.28 -28.35
CA TRP A 11 31.75 29.64 -27.69
C TRP A 11 30.61 28.63 -27.98
N LEU A 12 30.49 28.22 -29.23
CA LEU A 12 29.49 27.22 -29.65
C LEU A 12 29.75 25.85 -29.03
N MET A 13 31.03 25.43 -28.95
CA MET A 13 31.41 24.19 -28.28
C MET A 13 31.11 24.23 -26.78
N ASN A 14 31.39 25.34 -26.07
CA ASN A 14 31.06 25.49 -24.68
C ASN A 14 29.54 25.52 -24.44
N LEU A 15 28.76 26.17 -25.30
CA LEU A 15 27.30 26.17 -25.20
C LEU A 15 26.74 24.77 -25.40
N CYS A 16 27.26 24.02 -26.38
CA CYS A 16 26.86 22.63 -26.61
C CYS A 16 27.20 21.73 -25.40
N LEU A 17 28.37 21.91 -24.80
CA LEU A 17 28.79 21.18 -23.62
C LEU A 17 27.86 21.47 -22.41
N ILE A 18 27.53 22.74 -22.20
CA ILE A 18 26.61 23.14 -21.11
C ILE A 18 25.23 22.53 -21.33
N THR A 19 24.69 22.57 -22.55
CA THR A 19 23.37 22.02 -22.84
C THR A 19 23.34 20.48 -22.69
N THR A 20 24.41 19.78 -23.07
CA THR A 20 24.49 18.32 -22.87
C THR A 20 24.58 17.95 -21.38
N VAL A 21 25.34 18.70 -20.57
CA VAL A 21 25.44 18.49 -19.12
C VAL A 21 24.11 18.75 -18.46
N VAL A 22 23.42 19.84 -18.80
CA VAL A 22 22.08 20.14 -18.26
C VAL A 22 21.06 19.05 -18.64
N ALA A 23 21.07 18.65 -19.93
CA ALA A 23 20.19 17.56 -20.39
C ALA A 23 20.47 16.24 -19.67
N PHE A 24 21.77 15.94 -19.40
CA PHE A 24 22.15 14.75 -18.62
C PHE A 24 21.64 14.82 -17.18
N PHE A 25 21.77 15.96 -16.51
CA PHE A 25 21.26 16.13 -15.14
C PHE A 25 19.74 16.01 -15.09
N VAL A 26 19.02 16.64 -16.02
CA VAL A 26 17.55 16.52 -16.10
C VAL A 26 17.13 15.08 -16.36
N TRP A 27 17.84 14.37 -17.23
CA TRP A 27 17.57 12.96 -17.49
C TRP A 27 17.88 12.08 -16.27
N TYR A 28 19.01 12.33 -15.60
CA TYR A 28 19.42 11.57 -14.41
C TYR A 28 18.42 11.71 -13.26
N GLU A 29 17.90 12.90 -12.99
CA GLU A 29 16.85 13.13 -12.00
C GLU A 29 15.49 12.52 -12.39
N SER A 30 15.29 12.19 -13.66
CA SER A 30 14.05 11.59 -14.16
C SER A 30 14.03 10.07 -14.10
N VAL A 31 15.18 9.42 -13.85
CA VAL A 31 15.27 7.96 -13.72
C VAL A 31 14.88 7.57 -12.29
N PRO A 32 13.83 6.75 -12.10
CA PRO A 32 13.43 6.35 -10.77
C PRO A 32 14.49 5.49 -10.09
N ASP A 33 14.81 5.81 -8.83
CA ASP A 33 15.75 5.04 -8.01
C ASP A 33 15.20 3.63 -7.68
N VAL A 34 13.88 3.51 -7.59
CA VAL A 34 13.19 2.31 -7.14
C VAL A 34 11.96 2.06 -8.02
N SER A 35 11.72 0.80 -8.39
CA SER A 35 10.54 0.44 -9.19
C SER A 35 9.23 0.50 -8.39
N PRO A 36 8.07 0.71 -9.04
CA PRO A 36 6.76 0.73 -8.38
C PRO A 36 6.46 -0.57 -7.63
N GLU A 37 6.89 -1.72 -8.18
CA GLU A 37 6.69 -3.03 -7.55
C GLU A 37 7.43 -3.13 -6.22
N LYS A 38 8.64 -2.56 -6.15
CA LYS A 38 9.41 -2.53 -4.91
C LYS A 38 8.79 -1.56 -3.91
N VAL A 39 8.28 -0.42 -4.37
CA VAL A 39 7.54 0.54 -3.52
C VAL A 39 6.32 -0.15 -2.90
N LEU A 40 5.50 -0.85 -3.71
CA LEU A 40 4.34 -1.58 -3.20
C LEU A 40 4.73 -2.63 -2.16
N LYS A 41 5.73 -3.45 -2.44
CA LYS A 41 6.20 -4.49 -1.49
C LYS A 41 6.69 -3.89 -0.17
N THR A 42 7.40 -2.77 -0.24
CA THR A 42 7.88 -2.07 0.96
C THR A 42 6.71 -1.48 1.76
N TYR A 43 5.74 -0.86 1.07
CA TYR A 43 4.52 -0.34 1.70
C TYR A 43 3.76 -1.44 2.45
N MET A 44 3.57 -2.62 1.82
CA MET A 44 2.90 -3.75 2.44
C MET A 44 3.71 -4.37 3.59
N ALA A 45 5.05 -4.32 3.53
CA ALA A 45 5.90 -4.76 4.65
C ALA A 45 5.75 -3.85 5.87
N HIS A 46 5.56 -2.54 5.68
CA HIS A 46 5.29 -1.61 6.78
C HIS A 46 3.96 -1.91 7.49
N ILE A 47 2.94 -2.43 6.78
CA ILE A 47 1.69 -2.89 7.41
C ILE A 47 1.98 -4.02 8.40
N SER A 48 2.73 -5.05 7.96
CA SER A 48 3.10 -6.19 8.81
C SER A 48 3.92 -5.77 10.04
N ASN A 49 4.70 -4.70 9.90
CA ASN A 49 5.53 -4.17 10.98
C ASN A 49 4.79 -3.13 11.86
N ARG A 50 3.56 -2.76 11.50
CA ARG A 50 2.78 -1.68 12.15
C ARG A 50 3.46 -0.31 12.08
N GLU A 51 4.17 -0.06 10.99
CA GLU A 51 4.96 1.16 10.73
C GLU A 51 4.14 2.15 9.87
N TYR A 52 3.01 2.63 10.37
CA TYR A 52 2.03 3.41 9.61
C TYR A 52 2.52 4.81 9.21
N GLU A 53 3.40 5.41 10.00
CA GLU A 53 4.05 6.67 9.67
C GLU A 53 4.95 6.53 8.45
N GLN A 54 5.70 5.43 8.35
CA GLN A 54 6.55 5.13 7.20
C GLN A 54 5.72 4.86 5.96
N MET A 55 4.54 4.23 6.09
CA MET A 55 3.60 4.10 4.98
C MET A 55 3.15 5.46 4.46
N TYR A 56 2.87 6.42 5.35
CA TYR A 56 2.47 7.77 4.97
C TYR A 56 3.54 8.51 4.17
N GLU A 57 4.81 8.32 4.48
CA GLU A 57 5.92 8.91 3.73
C GLU A 57 6.01 8.40 2.28
N MET A 58 5.44 7.22 2.00
CA MET A 58 5.45 6.57 0.70
C MET A 58 4.27 6.99 -0.19
N ILE A 59 3.25 7.65 0.33
CA ILE A 59 2.10 8.11 -0.44
C ILE A 59 2.26 9.56 -0.93
N ASP A 60 1.47 9.94 -1.94
CA ASP A 60 1.22 11.34 -2.28
C ASP A 60 -0.07 11.81 -1.58
N ALA A 61 0.08 12.49 -0.46
CA ALA A 61 -1.05 12.94 0.35
C ALA A 61 -1.96 13.93 -0.39
N GLY A 62 -1.39 14.76 -1.29
CA GLY A 62 -2.15 15.75 -2.06
C GLY A 62 -3.13 15.10 -3.03
N ILE A 63 -2.66 14.12 -3.80
CA ILE A 63 -3.50 13.37 -4.75
C ILE A 63 -4.40 12.38 -4.01
N SER A 64 -3.99 11.91 -2.84
CA SER A 64 -4.76 11.02 -1.95
C SER A 64 -5.83 11.76 -1.13
N GLY A 65 -6.43 12.82 -1.66
CA GLY A 65 -7.52 13.55 -1.02
C GLY A 65 -7.08 14.52 0.09
N ASN A 66 -5.81 14.92 0.13
CA ASN A 66 -5.20 15.76 1.17
C ASN A 66 -5.32 15.14 2.57
N ILE A 67 -5.25 13.81 2.68
CA ILE A 67 -5.30 13.13 3.96
C ILE A 67 -4.14 13.58 4.86
N SER A 68 -4.44 13.89 6.13
CA SER A 68 -3.41 14.19 7.12
C SER A 68 -2.68 12.91 7.55
N GLN A 69 -1.44 13.05 8.03
CA GLN A 69 -0.70 11.90 8.59
C GLN A 69 -1.45 11.28 9.77
N GLU A 70 -2.04 12.09 10.63
CA GLU A 70 -2.81 11.64 11.79
C GLU A 70 -4.02 10.79 11.37
N ASP A 71 -4.81 11.27 10.40
CA ASP A 71 -5.98 10.54 9.90
C ASP A 71 -5.59 9.26 9.18
N PHE A 72 -4.53 9.31 8.37
CA PHE A 72 -4.00 8.14 7.68
C PHE A 72 -3.54 7.06 8.67
N VAL A 73 -2.70 7.41 9.64
CA VAL A 73 -2.19 6.49 10.66
C VAL A 73 -3.33 5.92 11.47
N LYS A 74 -4.24 6.77 11.96
CA LYS A 74 -5.42 6.35 12.72
C LYS A 74 -6.32 5.39 11.94
N ARG A 75 -6.55 5.67 10.65
CA ARG A 75 -7.40 4.84 9.78
C ARG A 75 -6.79 3.47 9.56
N ASN A 76 -5.52 3.43 9.15
CA ASN A 76 -4.82 2.18 8.85
C ASN A 76 -4.61 1.33 10.12
N SER A 77 -4.12 1.91 11.22
CA SER A 77 -3.92 1.19 12.47
C SER A 77 -5.23 0.63 13.02
N ALA A 78 -6.30 1.43 13.04
CA ALA A 78 -7.61 0.98 13.54
C ALA A 78 -8.16 -0.22 12.77
N ILE A 79 -7.92 -0.31 11.46
CA ILE A 79 -8.38 -1.43 10.65
C ILE A 79 -7.46 -2.63 10.79
N TYR A 80 -6.16 -2.49 10.50
CA TYR A 80 -5.23 -3.62 10.48
C TYR A 80 -5.00 -4.23 11.86
N GLU A 81 -4.94 -3.42 12.91
CA GLU A 81 -4.85 -3.93 14.29
C GLU A 81 -6.20 -4.45 14.79
N GLY A 82 -7.31 -3.81 14.36
CA GLY A 82 -8.66 -4.25 14.73
C GLY A 82 -9.04 -5.64 14.25
N ILE A 83 -8.48 -6.07 13.13
CA ILE A 83 -8.66 -7.43 12.57
C ILE A 83 -7.45 -8.34 12.83
N ASP A 84 -6.45 -7.86 13.58
CA ASP A 84 -5.21 -8.58 13.97
C ASP A 84 -4.48 -9.18 12.76
N VAL A 85 -4.11 -8.32 11.80
CA VAL A 85 -3.42 -8.73 10.58
C VAL A 85 -2.04 -9.27 10.87
N ASP A 86 -1.75 -10.46 10.34
CA ASP A 86 -0.43 -11.09 10.35
C ASP A 86 -0.13 -11.79 9.01
N ASN A 87 1.11 -12.24 8.82
CA ASN A 87 1.56 -13.03 7.66
C ASN A 87 1.16 -12.47 6.29
N MET A 88 1.13 -11.14 6.13
CA MET A 88 0.75 -10.50 4.88
C MET A 88 1.73 -10.86 3.76
N LYS A 89 1.18 -11.28 2.62
CA LYS A 89 1.92 -11.62 1.41
C LYS A 89 1.32 -10.85 0.23
N VAL A 90 2.17 -10.42 -0.68
CA VAL A 90 1.76 -9.71 -1.89
C VAL A 90 2.35 -10.40 -3.11
N HIS A 91 1.49 -10.79 -4.03
CA HIS A 91 1.85 -11.34 -5.32
C HIS A 91 1.43 -10.38 -6.44
N ILE A 92 2.40 -9.82 -7.15
CA ILE A 92 2.13 -8.90 -8.26
C ILE A 92 1.73 -9.72 -9.47
N THR A 93 0.54 -9.44 -10.02
CA THR A 93 -0.03 -10.15 -11.17
C THR A 93 0.26 -9.42 -12.48
N SER A 94 0.24 -8.07 -12.48
CA SER A 94 0.59 -7.28 -13.66
C SER A 94 1.02 -5.86 -13.30
N TYR A 95 1.74 -5.22 -14.22
CA TYR A 95 2.09 -3.81 -14.14
C TYR A 95 1.82 -3.09 -15.47
N ASP A 96 0.91 -2.14 -15.46
CA ASP A 96 0.68 -1.23 -16.56
C ASP A 96 1.58 -0.01 -16.41
N LYS A 97 2.58 0.09 -17.30
CA LYS A 97 3.57 1.19 -17.25
C LYS A 97 3.00 2.53 -17.72
N GLU A 98 1.99 2.54 -18.59
CA GLU A 98 1.38 3.76 -19.11
C GLU A 98 0.49 4.39 -18.05
N GLN A 99 -0.34 3.60 -17.41
CA GLN A 99 -1.22 4.04 -16.31
C GLN A 99 -0.50 4.11 -14.97
N LYS A 100 0.71 3.52 -14.85
CA LYS A 100 1.45 3.35 -13.59
C LYS A 100 0.60 2.66 -12.53
N GLU A 101 -0.10 1.61 -12.93
CA GLU A 101 -0.99 0.81 -12.09
C GLU A 101 -0.46 -0.61 -11.95
N ILE A 102 -0.42 -1.12 -10.72
CA ILE A 102 -0.07 -2.50 -10.40
C ILE A 102 -1.33 -3.22 -9.96
N CYS A 103 -1.64 -4.36 -10.62
CA CYS A 103 -2.58 -5.33 -10.09
C CYS A 103 -1.83 -6.35 -9.26
N TYR A 104 -2.37 -6.71 -8.11
CA TYR A 104 -1.74 -7.64 -7.18
C TYR A 104 -2.78 -8.42 -6.37
N GLU A 105 -2.38 -9.58 -5.91
CA GLU A 105 -3.12 -10.38 -4.95
C GLU A 105 -2.49 -10.19 -3.56
N THR A 106 -3.32 -9.91 -2.58
CA THR A 106 -2.94 -9.87 -1.16
C THR A 106 -3.50 -11.07 -0.45
N SER A 107 -2.69 -11.74 0.36
CA SER A 107 -3.10 -12.76 1.31
C SER A 107 -2.61 -12.37 2.70
N MET A 108 -3.47 -12.45 3.71
CA MET A 108 -3.15 -12.14 5.10
C MET A 108 -3.96 -12.98 6.06
N ASP A 109 -3.39 -13.26 7.22
CA ASP A 109 -4.10 -13.89 8.32
C ASP A 109 -4.80 -12.82 9.16
N THR A 110 -6.01 -13.10 9.61
CA THR A 110 -6.84 -12.21 10.44
C THR A 110 -7.49 -13.03 11.56
N VAL A 111 -8.19 -12.36 12.49
CA VAL A 111 -9.00 -13.04 13.55
C VAL A 111 -10.04 -14.02 12.98
N GLU A 112 -10.50 -13.82 11.76
CA GLU A 112 -11.48 -14.68 11.08
C GLU A 112 -10.81 -15.78 10.23
N GLY A 113 -9.47 -15.82 10.17
CA GLY A 113 -8.70 -16.73 9.35
C GLY A 113 -7.98 -16.05 8.20
N ASN A 114 -7.53 -16.85 7.23
CA ASN A 114 -6.82 -16.33 6.05
C ASN A 114 -7.80 -15.69 5.07
N VAL A 115 -7.46 -14.46 4.65
CA VAL A 115 -8.21 -13.69 3.66
C VAL A 115 -7.32 -13.44 2.45
N THR A 116 -7.85 -13.64 1.25
CA THR A 116 -7.15 -13.40 -0.01
C THR A 116 -8.05 -12.62 -0.96
N PHE A 117 -7.52 -11.58 -1.59
CA PHE A 117 -8.23 -10.77 -2.57
C PHE A 117 -7.28 -10.11 -3.58
N GLU A 118 -7.82 -9.80 -4.76
CA GLU A 118 -7.13 -8.99 -5.76
C GLU A 118 -7.34 -7.50 -5.49
N ASN A 119 -6.32 -6.71 -5.77
CA ASN A 119 -6.36 -5.27 -5.59
C ASN A 119 -5.50 -4.56 -6.63
N LYS A 120 -5.60 -3.22 -6.66
CA LYS A 120 -4.86 -2.35 -7.55
C LYS A 120 -4.22 -1.21 -6.80
N ALA A 121 -3.00 -0.85 -7.21
CA ALA A 121 -2.27 0.28 -6.68
C ALA A 121 -1.83 1.19 -7.81
N SER A 122 -2.18 2.47 -7.73
CA SER A 122 -1.76 3.48 -8.69
C SER A 122 -0.61 4.31 -8.12
N PHE A 123 0.28 4.76 -9.00
CA PHE A 123 1.49 5.48 -8.62
C PHE A 123 1.64 6.77 -9.39
N ILE A 124 2.28 7.74 -8.77
CA ILE A 124 2.80 8.95 -9.43
C ILE A 124 4.33 8.93 -9.37
N LEU A 125 4.96 9.45 -10.40
CA LEU A 125 6.41 9.68 -10.41
C LEU A 125 6.67 11.16 -10.14
N GLU A 126 7.25 11.47 -9.01
CA GLU A 126 7.63 12.83 -8.61
C GLU A 126 9.13 12.87 -8.28
N LYS A 127 9.87 13.77 -8.96
CA LYS A 127 11.32 13.97 -8.74
C LYS A 127 12.13 12.68 -8.71
N GLY A 128 11.85 11.77 -9.67
CA GLY A 128 12.55 10.48 -9.77
C GLY A 128 12.15 9.45 -8.71
N LYS A 129 11.09 9.67 -7.93
CA LYS A 129 10.58 8.71 -6.94
C LYS A 129 9.13 8.38 -7.22
N TYR A 130 8.81 7.09 -7.16
CA TYR A 130 7.42 6.65 -7.17
C TYR A 130 6.80 6.83 -5.80
N LYS A 131 5.61 7.47 -5.79
CA LYS A 131 4.73 7.57 -4.63
C LYS A 131 3.42 6.89 -4.95
N LEU A 132 2.84 6.26 -3.95
CA LEU A 132 1.56 5.56 -4.04
C LEU A 132 0.42 6.56 -3.93
N ILE A 133 -0.61 6.42 -4.75
CA ILE A 133 -1.87 7.16 -4.59
C ILE A 133 -2.75 6.33 -3.67
N TRP A 134 -2.91 6.82 -2.43
CA TRP A 134 -3.65 6.10 -1.41
C TRP A 134 -5.14 6.42 -1.43
N ASN A 135 -5.94 5.40 -1.23
CA ASN A 135 -7.35 5.48 -0.85
C ASN A 135 -7.72 4.23 -0.04
N ASP A 136 -8.91 4.22 0.56
CA ASP A 136 -9.36 3.12 1.42
C ASP A 136 -9.42 1.77 0.69
N SER A 137 -9.63 1.76 -0.62
CA SER A 137 -9.63 0.51 -1.41
C SER A 137 -8.29 -0.22 -1.41
N LEU A 138 -7.18 0.45 -1.05
CA LEU A 138 -5.89 -0.23 -0.85
C LEU A 138 -5.89 -1.14 0.39
N ILE A 139 -6.75 -0.88 1.37
CA ILE A 139 -6.93 -1.72 2.55
C ILE A 139 -7.78 -2.94 2.16
N PHE A 140 -8.98 -2.69 1.61
CA PHE A 140 -9.88 -3.69 1.04
C PHE A 140 -10.52 -3.14 -0.24
N PRO A 141 -10.65 -3.92 -1.33
CA PRO A 141 -11.09 -3.42 -2.64
C PRO A 141 -12.40 -2.65 -2.66
N GLU A 142 -13.33 -3.00 -1.77
CA GLU A 142 -14.67 -2.39 -1.71
C GLU A 142 -14.80 -1.37 -0.57
N LEU A 143 -13.72 -1.07 0.15
CA LEU A 143 -13.77 -0.15 1.29
C LEU A 143 -13.83 1.30 0.82
N ASP A 144 -14.78 2.06 1.36
CA ASP A 144 -14.93 3.50 1.18
C ASP A 144 -14.52 4.28 2.44
N SER A 145 -14.26 5.56 2.30
CA SER A 145 -13.86 6.46 3.40
C SER A 145 -14.89 6.57 4.53
N THR A 146 -16.16 6.31 4.22
CA THR A 146 -17.27 6.34 5.18
C THR A 146 -17.49 5.00 5.88
N ASP A 147 -16.92 3.92 5.37
CA ASP A 147 -17.09 2.58 5.90
C ASP A 147 -16.32 2.36 7.19
N LYS A 148 -16.80 1.41 7.98
CA LYS A 148 -16.18 0.97 9.23
C LYS A 148 -16.00 -0.54 9.20
N VAL A 149 -14.77 -0.99 9.34
CA VAL A 149 -14.48 -2.41 9.56
C VAL A 149 -14.84 -2.77 11.00
N LYS A 150 -15.64 -3.79 11.19
CA LYS A 150 -16.06 -4.30 12.50
C LYS A 150 -15.85 -5.80 12.57
N VAL A 151 -15.25 -6.26 13.64
CA VAL A 151 -15.20 -7.68 14.00
C VAL A 151 -16.37 -7.97 14.94
N SER A 152 -17.14 -9.02 14.63
CA SER A 152 -18.22 -9.49 15.46
C SER A 152 -17.96 -10.94 15.84
N THR A 153 -17.78 -11.21 17.13
CA THR A 153 -17.59 -12.56 17.64
C THR A 153 -18.90 -13.12 18.16
N THR A 154 -19.35 -14.21 17.55
CA THR A 154 -20.51 -14.96 18.06
C THR A 154 -19.99 -16.16 18.82
N SER A 155 -20.27 -16.22 20.12
CA SER A 155 -19.91 -17.38 20.93
C SER A 155 -20.64 -18.63 20.43
N ALA A 156 -19.90 -19.69 20.20
CA ALA A 156 -20.52 -20.99 19.88
C ALA A 156 -21.40 -21.48 21.04
N LYS A 157 -22.57 -22.02 20.71
CA LYS A 157 -23.37 -22.70 21.70
C LYS A 157 -22.58 -23.88 22.27
N ARG A 158 -22.61 -24.03 23.60
CA ARG A 158 -21.99 -25.20 24.23
C ARG A 158 -22.65 -26.47 23.70
N GLY A 159 -21.84 -27.43 23.31
CA GLY A 159 -22.34 -28.77 22.97
C GLY A 159 -22.96 -29.44 24.17
N GLN A 160 -23.92 -30.34 23.92
CA GLN A 160 -24.50 -31.20 24.95
C GLN A 160 -23.66 -32.50 25.04
N ILE A 161 -23.42 -32.96 26.24
CA ILE A 161 -22.89 -34.31 26.50
C ILE A 161 -24.10 -35.23 26.70
N ILE A 162 -24.24 -36.22 25.82
CA ILE A 162 -25.32 -37.22 25.87
C ILE A 162 -24.75 -38.61 26.17
N ASP A 163 -25.54 -39.45 26.82
CA ASP A 163 -25.22 -40.87 27.03
C ASP A 163 -25.48 -41.68 25.74
N ARG A 164 -25.16 -42.99 25.77
CA ARG A 164 -25.38 -43.87 24.62
C ARG A 164 -26.87 -44.02 24.22
N ASN A 165 -27.79 -43.66 25.08
CA ASN A 165 -29.24 -43.76 24.87
C ASN A 165 -29.83 -42.39 24.45
N GLY A 166 -29.01 -41.35 24.28
CA GLY A 166 -29.43 -40.00 23.91
C GLY A 166 -29.89 -39.13 25.09
N HIS A 167 -29.70 -39.56 26.33
CA HIS A 167 -30.04 -38.73 27.50
C HIS A 167 -28.93 -37.70 27.72
N MET A 168 -29.34 -36.45 27.98
CA MET A 168 -28.42 -35.35 28.26
C MET A 168 -27.78 -35.54 29.65
N LEU A 169 -26.44 -35.68 29.68
CA LEU A 169 -25.65 -35.73 30.89
C LEU A 169 -25.17 -34.33 31.33
N ALA A 170 -24.88 -33.47 30.38
CA ALA A 170 -24.53 -32.09 30.62
C ALA A 170 -24.86 -31.22 29.40
N GLY A 171 -25.29 -30.00 29.63
CA GLY A 171 -25.61 -29.02 28.55
C GLY A 171 -25.87 -27.64 29.16
N GLU A 172 -26.32 -26.68 28.32
CA GLU A 172 -26.74 -25.37 28.82
C GLU A 172 -27.94 -25.54 29.78
N GLY A 173 -27.74 -25.19 31.05
CA GLY A 173 -28.80 -25.11 32.04
C GLY A 173 -29.47 -23.73 32.01
N VAL A 174 -30.80 -23.69 32.19
CA VAL A 174 -31.53 -22.46 32.48
C VAL A 174 -31.35 -22.16 33.95
N ALA A 175 -30.61 -21.14 34.34
CA ALA A 175 -30.60 -20.64 35.69
C ALA A 175 -31.94 -19.93 35.96
N SER A 176 -32.78 -20.47 36.77
CA SER A 176 -33.96 -19.75 37.33
C SER A 176 -33.46 -18.86 38.46
N SER A 177 -33.63 -17.55 38.33
CA SER A 177 -33.51 -16.60 39.44
C SER A 177 -34.78 -16.48 40.22
#